data_8649c7f79fd43e63bdd01b7016a3c728
#
_entry.id   8649c7f79fd43e63bdd01b7016a3c728
#
_cell.length_a   1.000
_cell.length_b   1.000
_cell.length_c   1.000
_cell.angle_alpha   90.00
_cell.angle_beta   90.00
_cell.angle_gamma   90.00
#
_symmetry.space_group_name_H-M   'P 1'
#
loop_
_entity.id
_entity.type
_entity.pdbx_description
1 polymer ?
#
loop_
_entity_poly.entity_id
_entity_poly.type
_entity_poly.pdbx_seq_one_letter_code
_entity_poly.pdbx_strand_id
1 'polypeptide(L)'
;NSGLSPTHSIKIYNHLDEEISSKVAGELPLTLKIDNEEIITLMTLGTRPEELTLGYLRNQNLIECIDEIFSIDVKWNIGISDVVTVNKDKKKIAEKLQNKTVTTGCGQGTIFGGSLEKLYDDILPNIKIKRSEIFNLLAKITKHNDIYKEAGAVHGCALCNKNEVLEFVEDVGRHNAADTLSGKMWLNDLPGENLIFYTTGRLTSEIIMKVKRMGIPIIISRSGVTNMGIELAKDLNVTMLSLIHISEPTRLSGI
;
A
#
# COMPACT_ATOMS: atom_id res chain seq x y z
N ASN A 1 -3.46 -19.11 2.22
CA ASN A 1 -3.31 -18.03 1.24
C ASN A 1 -4.20 -18.34 0.03
N SER A 2 -5.24 -17.54 -0.19
CA SER A 2 -6.19 -17.65 -1.31
C SER A 2 -5.80 -16.82 -2.54
N GLY A 3 -4.51 -16.45 -2.66
CA GLY A 3 -4.00 -15.62 -3.74
C GLY A 3 -4.20 -16.24 -5.13
N LEU A 4 -4.48 -15.37 -6.10
CA LEU A 4 -4.68 -15.70 -7.52
C LEU A 4 -3.44 -15.38 -8.37
N SER A 5 -3.43 -15.85 -9.62
CA SER A 5 -2.39 -15.47 -10.58
C SER A 5 -2.48 -13.97 -10.91
N PRO A 6 -1.36 -13.22 -10.85
CA PRO A 6 -1.37 -11.78 -11.06
C PRO A 6 -1.55 -11.37 -12.52
N THR A 7 -1.31 -12.28 -13.47
CA THR A 7 -1.30 -11.95 -14.90
C THR A 7 -2.13 -12.93 -15.72
N HIS A 8 -2.68 -12.44 -16.84
CA HIS A 8 -3.44 -13.21 -17.81
C HIS A 8 -2.84 -13.08 -19.19
N SER A 9 -2.75 -14.20 -19.92
CA SER A 9 -2.30 -14.20 -21.32
C SER A 9 -3.43 -13.74 -22.23
N ILE A 10 -3.11 -12.82 -23.15
CA ILE A 10 -4.01 -12.33 -24.19
C ILE A 10 -3.32 -12.39 -25.55
N LYS A 11 -4.14 -12.40 -26.59
CA LYS A 11 -3.69 -12.22 -27.97
C LYS A 11 -3.82 -10.73 -28.32
N ILE A 12 -2.78 -10.17 -28.89
CA ILE A 12 -2.75 -8.78 -29.37
C ILE A 12 -2.18 -8.75 -30.77
N TYR A 13 -2.40 -7.64 -31.50
CA TYR A 13 -1.80 -7.40 -32.81
C TYR A 13 -0.70 -6.35 -32.67
N ASN A 14 0.46 -6.62 -33.25
CA ASN A 14 1.55 -5.64 -33.31
C ASN A 14 1.32 -4.63 -34.49
N HIS A 15 2.28 -3.73 -34.68
CA HIS A 15 2.22 -2.72 -35.76
C HIS A 15 2.36 -3.28 -37.18
N LEU A 16 2.62 -4.56 -37.32
CA LEU A 16 2.69 -5.31 -38.60
C LEU A 16 1.45 -6.20 -38.82
N ASP A 17 0.39 -6.02 -37.99
CA ASP A 17 -0.81 -6.85 -38.01
C ASP A 17 -0.57 -8.36 -37.72
N GLU A 18 0.54 -8.68 -37.06
CA GLU A 18 0.83 -10.04 -36.64
C GLU A 18 0.25 -10.32 -35.25
N GLU A 19 -0.44 -11.46 -35.10
CA GLU A 19 -0.95 -11.93 -33.80
C GLU A 19 0.23 -12.38 -32.92
N ILE A 20 0.35 -11.76 -31.74
CA ILE A 20 1.36 -12.12 -30.74
C ILE A 20 0.70 -12.36 -29.39
N SER A 21 1.30 -13.22 -28.58
CA SER A 21 0.86 -13.43 -27.18
C SER A 21 1.51 -12.37 -26.29
N SER A 22 0.72 -11.76 -25.42
CA SER A 22 1.18 -10.82 -24.41
C SER A 22 0.53 -11.14 -23.06
N LYS A 23 1.05 -10.55 -21.97
CA LYS A 23 0.46 -10.65 -20.65
C LYS A 23 -0.05 -9.31 -20.19
N VAL A 24 -1.17 -9.33 -19.47
CA VAL A 24 -1.77 -8.16 -18.82
C VAL A 24 -1.96 -8.44 -17.34
N ALA A 25 -1.91 -7.38 -16.53
CA ALA A 25 -2.17 -7.48 -15.10
C ALA A 25 -3.65 -7.86 -14.87
N GLY A 26 -3.88 -8.71 -13.86
CA GLY A 26 -5.21 -9.00 -13.36
C GLY A 26 -5.80 -7.78 -12.64
N GLU A 27 -7.11 -7.62 -12.70
CA GLU A 27 -7.83 -6.61 -11.94
C GLU A 27 -9.16 -7.20 -11.51
N LEU A 28 -9.32 -7.46 -10.21
CA LEU A 28 -10.45 -8.18 -9.65
C LEU A 28 -11.07 -7.39 -8.49
N PRO A 29 -12.40 -7.31 -8.40
CA PRO A 29 -13.06 -6.71 -7.25
C PRO A 29 -12.97 -7.63 -6.04
N LEU A 30 -12.57 -7.06 -4.90
CA LEU A 30 -12.58 -7.69 -3.59
C LEU A 30 -13.36 -6.82 -2.62
N THR A 31 -14.55 -7.25 -2.26
CA THR A 31 -15.40 -6.56 -1.29
C THR A 31 -15.04 -7.01 0.12
N LEU A 32 -14.60 -6.07 0.94
CA LEU A 32 -14.28 -6.31 2.35
C LEU A 32 -15.55 -6.19 3.19
N LYS A 33 -15.78 -7.18 4.05
CA LYS A 33 -16.87 -7.18 5.04
C LYS A 33 -16.32 -7.42 6.44
N ILE A 34 -16.97 -6.80 7.43
CA ILE A 34 -16.71 -7.05 8.86
C ILE A 34 -18.04 -7.41 9.50
N ASP A 35 -18.16 -8.60 10.09
CA ASP A 35 -19.37 -9.09 10.76
C ASP A 35 -20.64 -8.93 9.91
N ASN A 36 -20.53 -9.23 8.62
CA ASN A 36 -21.52 -9.07 7.54
C ASN A 36 -21.79 -7.63 7.07
N GLU A 37 -21.18 -6.60 7.66
CA GLU A 37 -21.30 -5.23 7.18
C GLU A 37 -20.28 -4.96 6.06
N GLU A 38 -20.75 -4.47 4.92
CA GLU A 38 -19.90 -4.14 3.77
C GLU A 38 -19.14 -2.83 4.02
N ILE A 39 -17.83 -2.87 3.86
CA ILE A 39 -16.93 -1.73 4.12
C ILE A 39 -16.57 -1.02 2.82
N ILE A 40 -16.01 -1.75 1.87
CA ILE A 40 -15.49 -1.23 0.59
C ILE A 40 -15.26 -2.36 -0.39
N THR A 41 -15.26 -2.04 -1.69
CA THR A 41 -14.73 -2.90 -2.74
C THR A 41 -13.42 -2.35 -3.27
N LEU A 42 -12.35 -3.14 -3.22
CA LEU A 42 -11.02 -2.81 -3.72
C LEU A 42 -10.80 -3.50 -5.06
N MET A 43 -10.26 -2.79 -6.05
CA MET A 43 -9.76 -3.41 -7.28
C MET A 43 -8.30 -3.81 -7.05
N THR A 44 -7.99 -5.11 -7.13
CA THR A 44 -6.68 -5.67 -6.75
C THR A 44 -6.23 -6.75 -7.74
N LEU A 45 -4.94 -7.06 -7.74
CA LEU A 45 -4.38 -8.24 -8.44
C LEU A 45 -4.89 -9.56 -7.85
N GLY A 46 -5.36 -9.56 -6.60
CA GLY A 46 -5.81 -10.77 -5.90
C GLY A 46 -4.69 -11.69 -5.41
N THR A 47 -3.44 -11.25 -5.39
CA THR A 47 -2.30 -12.10 -5.00
C THR A 47 -2.21 -12.39 -3.51
N ARG A 48 -2.61 -11.44 -2.66
CA ARG A 48 -2.49 -11.51 -1.20
C ARG A 48 -3.72 -10.91 -0.51
N PRO A 49 -4.90 -11.49 -0.70
CA PRO A 49 -6.16 -10.88 -0.27
C PRO A 49 -6.33 -10.78 1.24
N GLU A 50 -5.81 -11.76 2.01
CA GLU A 50 -5.88 -11.73 3.48
C GLU A 50 -5.01 -10.60 4.05
N GLU A 51 -3.77 -10.48 3.56
CA GLU A 51 -2.85 -9.41 3.98
C GLU A 51 -3.39 -8.03 3.58
N LEU A 52 -3.96 -7.89 2.36
CA LEU A 52 -4.61 -6.67 1.90
C LEU A 52 -5.77 -6.29 2.81
N THR A 53 -6.63 -7.26 3.15
CA THR A 53 -7.77 -7.05 4.05
C THR A 53 -7.32 -6.55 5.41
N LEU A 54 -6.38 -7.25 6.05
CA LEU A 54 -5.83 -6.87 7.36
C LEU A 54 -5.22 -5.47 7.35
N GLY A 55 -4.40 -5.19 6.36
CA GLY A 55 -3.72 -3.90 6.28
C GLY A 55 -4.67 -2.75 5.99
N TYR A 56 -5.69 -2.98 5.17
CA TYR A 56 -6.75 -1.99 4.97
C TYR A 56 -7.44 -1.67 6.30
N LEU A 57 -7.88 -2.69 7.05
CA LEU A 57 -8.56 -2.50 8.35
C LEU A 57 -7.69 -1.74 9.35
N ARG A 58 -6.41 -2.11 9.44
CA ARG A 58 -5.40 -1.42 10.26
C ARG A 58 -5.26 0.06 9.86
N ASN A 59 -4.98 0.30 8.58
CA ASN A 59 -4.66 1.63 8.07
C ASN A 59 -5.89 2.56 8.07
N GLN A 60 -7.10 2.02 8.08
CA GLN A 60 -8.34 2.77 8.25
C GLN A 60 -8.78 2.89 9.72
N ASN A 61 -8.01 2.33 10.66
CA ASN A 61 -8.35 2.30 12.09
C ASN A 61 -9.72 1.67 12.39
N LEU A 62 -10.14 0.73 11.54
CA LEU A 62 -11.37 -0.02 11.76
C LEU A 62 -11.19 -1.08 12.85
N ILE A 63 -10.02 -1.70 12.86
CA ILE A 63 -9.54 -2.66 13.86
C ILE A 63 -8.26 -2.10 14.49
N GLU A 64 -8.12 -2.18 15.80
CA GLU A 64 -6.98 -1.59 16.55
C GLU A 64 -5.90 -2.62 16.84
N CYS A 65 -6.29 -3.88 17.06
CA CYS A 65 -5.39 -4.98 17.38
C CYS A 65 -5.77 -6.21 16.55
N ILE A 66 -4.77 -6.99 16.14
CA ILE A 66 -5.00 -8.23 15.37
C ILE A 66 -5.82 -9.26 16.17
N ASP A 67 -5.72 -9.24 17.50
CA ASP A 67 -6.46 -10.12 18.40
C ASP A 67 -7.98 -9.85 18.42
N GLU A 68 -8.43 -8.72 17.87
CA GLU A 68 -9.86 -8.47 17.66
C GLU A 68 -10.45 -9.32 16.53
N ILE A 69 -9.60 -9.93 15.69
CA ILE A 69 -10.01 -10.72 14.52
C ILE A 69 -10.07 -12.20 14.88
N PHE A 70 -11.23 -12.80 14.75
CA PHE A 70 -11.41 -14.24 14.92
C PHE A 70 -11.03 -15.02 13.66
N SER A 71 -11.49 -14.55 12.48
CA SER A 71 -11.19 -15.21 11.20
C SER A 71 -11.30 -14.26 10.02
N ILE A 72 -10.60 -14.62 8.94
CA ILE A 72 -10.74 -14.00 7.61
C ILE A 72 -11.01 -15.13 6.62
N ASP A 73 -12.07 -15.01 5.83
CA ASP A 73 -12.44 -15.97 4.79
C ASP A 73 -12.58 -15.27 3.44
N VAL A 74 -11.77 -15.66 2.46
CA VAL A 74 -11.75 -15.06 1.12
C VAL A 74 -12.45 -15.99 0.14
N LYS A 75 -13.51 -15.48 -0.50
CA LYS A 75 -14.36 -16.20 -1.46
C LYS A 75 -14.31 -15.53 -2.82
N TRP A 76 -13.38 -15.92 -3.68
CA TRP A 76 -13.20 -15.33 -5.00
C TRP A 76 -14.37 -15.58 -5.96
N ASN A 77 -15.13 -16.67 -5.81
CA ASN A 77 -16.33 -16.94 -6.61
C ASN A 77 -17.40 -15.84 -6.52
N ILE A 78 -17.36 -15.05 -5.44
CA ILE A 78 -18.27 -13.92 -5.22
C ILE A 78 -17.50 -12.62 -4.91
N GLY A 79 -16.16 -12.63 -4.96
CA GLY A 79 -15.32 -11.46 -4.74
C GLY A 79 -15.42 -10.86 -3.34
N ILE A 80 -15.50 -11.67 -2.29
CA ILE A 80 -15.68 -11.22 -0.90
C ILE A 80 -14.52 -11.70 -0.03
N SER A 81 -14.02 -10.79 0.82
CA SER A 81 -13.21 -11.09 2.00
C SER A 81 -14.03 -10.77 3.25
N ASP A 82 -14.46 -11.80 3.95
CA ASP A 82 -15.32 -11.71 5.13
C ASP A 82 -14.50 -11.83 6.41
N VAL A 83 -14.53 -10.80 7.23
CA VAL A 83 -13.82 -10.73 8.50
C VAL A 83 -14.81 -10.88 9.63
N VAL A 84 -14.56 -11.84 10.50
CA VAL A 84 -15.34 -12.03 11.73
C VAL A 84 -14.52 -11.54 12.92
N THR A 85 -15.11 -10.63 13.70
CA THR A 85 -14.47 -10.14 14.94
C THR A 85 -14.84 -10.98 16.15
N VAL A 86 -13.95 -11.01 17.16
CA VAL A 86 -14.17 -11.77 18.41
C VAL A 86 -15.43 -11.28 19.14
N ASN A 87 -15.61 -9.98 19.23
CA ASN A 87 -16.69 -9.36 20.02
C ASN A 87 -17.97 -9.07 19.22
N LYS A 88 -17.91 -9.13 17.89
CA LYS A 88 -19.02 -8.80 16.97
C LYS A 88 -19.71 -7.47 17.31
N ASP A 89 -18.93 -6.45 17.68
CA ASP A 89 -19.43 -5.14 18.08
C ASP A 89 -19.78 -4.29 16.84
N LYS A 90 -20.95 -4.59 16.28
CA LYS A 90 -21.50 -3.87 15.13
C LYS A 90 -21.68 -2.38 15.36
N LYS A 91 -21.92 -1.93 16.62
CA LYS A 91 -22.11 -0.50 16.93
C LYS A 91 -20.81 0.25 16.77
N LYS A 92 -19.70 -0.28 17.32
CA LYS A 92 -18.35 0.31 17.19
C LYS A 92 -17.95 0.45 15.70
N ILE A 93 -18.24 -0.57 14.89
CA ILE A 93 -17.94 -0.54 13.45
C ILE A 93 -18.84 0.46 12.72
N ALA A 94 -20.15 0.46 12.99
CA ALA A 94 -21.09 1.38 12.37
C ALA A 94 -20.78 2.85 12.69
N GLU A 95 -20.40 3.17 13.92
CA GLU A 95 -19.97 4.52 14.34
C GLU A 95 -18.70 4.96 13.59
N LYS A 96 -17.70 4.06 13.44
CA LYS A 96 -16.50 4.32 12.66
C LYS A 96 -16.82 4.56 11.17
N LEU A 97 -17.79 3.85 10.61
CA LEU A 97 -18.20 3.99 9.21
C LEU A 97 -19.01 5.27 8.93
N GLN A 98 -19.80 5.78 9.89
CA GLN A 98 -20.57 7.01 9.72
C GLN A 98 -19.69 8.24 9.51
N ASN A 99 -18.48 8.25 10.05
CA ASN A 99 -17.51 9.35 9.93
C ASN A 99 -16.59 9.20 8.71
N LYS A 100 -17.08 8.57 7.65
CA LYS A 100 -16.32 8.28 6.43
C LYS A 100 -16.22 9.52 5.53
N THR A 101 -15.00 9.97 5.22
CA THR A 101 -14.73 10.93 4.17
C THR A 101 -14.19 10.20 2.95
N VAL A 102 -14.89 10.31 1.81
CA VAL A 102 -14.42 9.75 0.53
C VAL A 102 -13.66 10.82 -0.22
N THR A 103 -12.39 10.59 -0.51
CA THR A 103 -11.57 11.47 -1.34
C THR A 103 -11.54 10.95 -2.79
N THR A 104 -11.76 11.85 -3.76
CA THR A 104 -11.79 11.54 -5.19
C THR A 104 -10.41 11.70 -5.83
N GLY A 105 -9.40 10.99 -5.34
CA GLY A 105 -8.07 10.89 -5.99
C GLY A 105 -7.96 9.59 -6.80
N CYS A 106 -6.90 9.43 -7.61
CA CYS A 106 -6.64 8.17 -8.32
C CYS A 106 -6.45 7.02 -7.32
N GLY A 107 -7.49 6.22 -7.11
CA GLY A 107 -7.56 5.11 -6.16
C GLY A 107 -8.13 5.59 -4.81
N GLN A 108 -9.34 5.30 -4.59
CA GLN A 108 -10.19 5.35 -3.41
C GLN A 108 -9.48 5.69 -2.08
N GLY A 109 -9.20 6.97 -1.84
CA GLY A 109 -8.82 7.47 -0.52
C GLY A 109 -10.06 7.59 0.34
N THR A 110 -10.42 6.56 1.06
CA THR A 110 -11.40 6.64 2.13
C THR A 110 -10.67 6.89 3.44
N ILE A 111 -10.99 8.01 4.11
CA ILE A 111 -10.45 8.34 5.43
C ILE A 111 -11.62 8.38 6.40
N PHE A 112 -11.51 7.62 7.48
CA PHE A 112 -12.49 7.67 8.55
C PHE A 112 -12.11 8.77 9.53
N GLY A 113 -13.00 9.74 9.77
CA GLY A 113 -12.72 11.02 10.45
C GLY A 113 -12.07 10.91 11.84
N GLY A 114 -12.44 9.94 12.67
CA GLY A 114 -11.78 9.70 13.97
C GLY A 114 -10.35 9.17 13.89
N SER A 115 -9.82 9.00 12.68
CA SER A 115 -8.52 8.43 12.43
C SER A 115 -7.40 9.48 12.30
N LEU A 116 -7.75 10.75 12.08
CA LEU A 116 -6.74 11.82 11.97
C LEU A 116 -6.20 12.24 13.34
N GLU A 117 -7.06 12.39 14.35
CA GLU A 117 -6.64 12.83 15.69
C GLU A 117 -5.59 11.91 16.30
N LYS A 118 -5.80 10.60 16.21
CA LYS A 118 -4.87 9.57 16.72
C LYS A 118 -3.50 9.53 16.01
N LEU A 119 -3.34 10.17 14.83
CA LEU A 119 -2.06 10.20 14.13
C LEU A 119 -1.03 11.14 14.81
N TYR A 120 -1.51 12.09 15.59
CA TYR A 120 -0.66 13.07 16.27
C TYR A 120 -0.23 12.64 17.68
N ASP A 121 -0.83 11.56 18.22
CA ASP A 121 -0.55 11.10 19.59
C ASP A 121 0.88 10.61 19.79
N ASP A 122 1.48 10.03 18.75
CA ASP A 122 2.84 9.50 18.79
C ASP A 122 3.75 10.19 17.77
N ILE A 123 4.96 10.56 18.16
CA ILE A 123 5.97 11.10 17.24
C ILE A 123 6.90 9.98 16.78
N LEU A 124 7.07 9.85 15.47
CA LEU A 124 8.02 8.86 14.92
C LEU A 124 9.47 9.24 15.26
N PRO A 125 10.35 8.24 15.46
CA PRO A 125 11.75 8.49 15.76
C PRO A 125 12.45 9.15 14.56
N ASN A 126 13.40 10.03 14.84
CA ASN A 126 14.25 10.65 13.82
C ASN A 126 15.38 9.70 13.45
N ILE A 127 15.23 8.98 12.33
CA ILE A 127 16.22 8.02 11.83
C ILE A 127 17.02 8.62 10.69
N LYS A 128 18.35 8.54 10.79
CA LYS A 128 19.26 8.96 9.73
C LYS A 128 19.55 7.81 8.78
N ILE A 129 19.48 8.08 7.48
CA ILE A 129 19.88 7.19 6.40
C ILE A 129 20.98 7.83 5.57
N LYS A 130 22.00 7.05 5.19
CA LYS A 130 23.08 7.52 4.32
C LYS A 130 22.66 7.45 2.85
N ARG A 131 23.15 8.39 2.04
CA ARG A 131 22.90 8.38 0.59
C ARG A 131 23.29 7.06 -0.08
N SER A 132 24.42 6.46 0.34
CA SER A 132 24.86 5.16 -0.18
C SER A 132 23.89 4.03 0.15
N GLU A 133 23.28 4.04 1.34
CA GLU A 133 22.26 3.04 1.74
C GLU A 133 21.02 3.14 0.86
N ILE A 134 20.58 4.37 0.52
CA ILE A 134 19.45 4.60 -0.38
C ILE A 134 19.71 4.00 -1.76
N PHE A 135 20.85 4.32 -2.38
CA PHE A 135 21.18 3.80 -3.71
C PHE A 135 21.36 2.27 -3.73
N ASN A 136 21.95 1.70 -2.68
CA ASN A 136 22.07 0.25 -2.55
C ASN A 136 20.68 -0.43 -2.44
N LEU A 137 19.76 0.15 -1.66
CA LEU A 137 18.38 -0.35 -1.57
C LEU A 137 17.66 -0.27 -2.92
N LEU A 138 17.78 0.84 -3.63
CA LEU A 138 17.15 1.02 -4.94
C LEU A 138 17.65 -0.02 -5.95
N ALA A 139 18.95 -0.31 -5.97
CA ALA A 139 19.52 -1.35 -6.83
C ALA A 139 18.99 -2.77 -6.51
N LYS A 140 18.65 -3.03 -5.23
CA LYS A 140 18.03 -4.28 -4.82
C LYS A 140 16.53 -4.32 -5.17
N ILE A 141 15.80 -3.25 -4.91
CA ILE A 141 14.36 -3.13 -5.19
C ILE A 141 14.06 -3.37 -6.67
N THR A 142 14.89 -2.87 -7.60
CA THR A 142 14.68 -3.05 -9.04
C THR A 142 14.69 -4.51 -9.51
N LYS A 143 15.16 -5.43 -8.68
CA LYS A 143 15.17 -6.87 -8.99
C LYS A 143 13.81 -7.54 -8.73
N HIS A 144 12.92 -6.91 -7.97
CA HIS A 144 11.64 -7.49 -7.52
C HIS A 144 10.42 -7.11 -8.37
N ASN A 145 10.57 -6.26 -9.42
CA ASN A 145 9.45 -5.78 -10.25
C ASN A 145 9.05 -6.83 -11.32
N ASP A 146 8.66 -8.02 -10.95
CA ASP A 146 8.45 -9.11 -11.90
C ASP A 146 7.12 -8.98 -12.63
N ILE A 147 6.04 -8.64 -11.94
CA ILE A 147 4.72 -8.42 -12.56
C ILE A 147 4.76 -7.19 -13.47
N TYR A 148 5.41 -6.10 -13.02
CA TYR A 148 5.60 -4.91 -13.84
C TYR A 148 6.38 -5.17 -15.13
N LYS A 149 7.45 -5.98 -15.08
CA LYS A 149 8.23 -6.36 -16.28
C LYS A 149 7.42 -7.22 -17.24
N GLU A 150 6.54 -8.07 -16.71
CA GLU A 150 5.75 -9.01 -17.48
C GLU A 150 4.51 -8.37 -18.11
N ALA A 151 3.78 -7.56 -17.37
CA ALA A 151 2.45 -7.08 -17.73
C ALA A 151 2.27 -5.55 -17.61
N GLY A 152 3.20 -4.82 -16.97
CA GLY A 152 2.99 -3.40 -16.66
C GLY A 152 1.80 -3.16 -15.73
N ALA A 153 1.23 -1.94 -15.75
CA ALA A 153 -0.04 -1.55 -15.12
C ALA A 153 -0.15 -1.81 -13.59
N VAL A 154 0.98 -1.91 -12.89
CA VAL A 154 1.03 -2.12 -11.43
C VAL A 154 1.95 -1.13 -10.73
N HIS A 155 1.71 -0.96 -9.45
CA HIS A 155 2.57 -0.23 -8.53
C HIS A 155 3.28 -1.20 -7.60
N GLY A 156 4.59 -0.98 -7.40
CA GLY A 156 5.39 -1.72 -6.43
C GLY A 156 5.55 -0.93 -5.12
N CYS A 157 5.41 -1.62 -4.00
CA CYS A 157 5.78 -1.13 -2.67
C CYS A 157 6.69 -2.14 -1.97
N ALA A 158 7.60 -1.65 -1.13
CA ALA A 158 8.50 -2.50 -0.36
C ALA A 158 8.64 -2.06 1.10
N LEU A 159 8.84 -3.05 1.97
CA LEU A 159 9.41 -2.87 3.29
C LEU A 159 10.90 -3.20 3.21
N CYS A 160 11.73 -2.29 3.69
CA CYS A 160 13.17 -2.45 3.70
C CYS A 160 13.72 -2.15 5.10
N ASN A 161 14.85 -2.75 5.43
CA ASN A 161 15.76 -2.17 6.40
C ASN A 161 16.88 -1.41 5.66
N LYS A 162 17.90 -0.89 6.36
CA LYS A 162 19.00 -0.15 5.70
C LYS A 162 19.83 -0.98 4.71
N ASN A 163 19.75 -2.31 4.81
CA ASN A 163 20.63 -3.21 4.06
C ASN A 163 19.92 -4.01 2.98
N GLU A 164 18.63 -4.32 3.15
CA GLU A 164 17.92 -5.27 2.31
C GLU A 164 16.43 -4.98 2.16
N VAL A 165 15.83 -5.56 1.13
CA VAL A 165 14.39 -5.61 0.91
C VAL A 165 13.84 -6.81 1.69
N LEU A 166 12.98 -6.54 2.67
CA LEU A 166 12.37 -7.57 3.51
C LEU A 166 11.12 -8.14 2.85
N GLU A 167 10.34 -7.29 2.20
CA GLU A 167 9.11 -7.67 1.51
C GLU A 167 8.87 -6.73 0.33
N PHE A 168 8.34 -7.26 -0.77
CA PHE A 168 7.96 -6.51 -1.96
C PHE A 168 6.59 -6.96 -2.44
N VAL A 169 5.71 -6.00 -2.73
CA VAL A 169 4.36 -6.26 -3.20
C VAL A 169 4.07 -5.40 -4.42
N GLU A 170 3.48 -6.01 -5.44
CA GLU A 170 2.91 -5.32 -6.59
C GLU A 170 1.39 -5.44 -6.56
N ASP A 171 0.69 -4.35 -6.88
CA ASP A 171 -0.75 -4.33 -7.06
C ASP A 171 -1.15 -3.24 -8.07
N VAL A 172 -2.33 -3.34 -8.69
CA VAL A 172 -2.87 -2.32 -9.60
C VAL A 172 -3.06 -0.97 -8.89
N GLY A 173 -3.31 -1.01 -7.57
CA GLY A 173 -3.45 0.15 -6.71
C GLY A 173 -2.25 0.33 -5.77
N ARG A 174 -1.55 1.49 -5.81
CA ARG A 174 -0.48 1.80 -4.84
C ARG A 174 -0.95 1.73 -3.39
N HIS A 175 -2.22 2.06 -3.12
CA HIS A 175 -2.80 1.99 -1.79
C HIS A 175 -3.00 0.54 -1.34
N ASN A 176 -3.42 -0.34 -2.25
CA ASN A 176 -3.54 -1.77 -1.98
C ASN A 176 -2.17 -2.39 -1.67
N ALA A 177 -1.15 -2.08 -2.48
CA ALA A 177 0.21 -2.56 -2.21
C ALA A 177 0.72 -2.12 -0.82
N ALA A 178 0.43 -0.87 -0.42
CA ALA A 178 0.78 -0.37 0.91
C ALA A 178 -0.02 -1.07 2.02
N ASP A 179 -1.32 -1.29 1.82
CA ASP A 179 -2.16 -2.00 2.77
C ASP A 179 -1.71 -3.46 2.91
N THR A 180 -1.40 -4.13 1.82
CA THR A 180 -0.88 -5.51 1.86
C THR A 180 0.38 -5.61 2.72
N LEU A 181 1.33 -4.67 2.57
CA LEU A 181 2.52 -4.63 3.42
C LEU A 181 2.19 -4.35 4.89
N SER A 182 1.21 -3.48 5.16
CA SER A 182 0.74 -3.21 6.52
C SER A 182 0.13 -4.45 7.18
N GLY A 183 -0.66 -5.22 6.44
CA GLY A 183 -1.21 -6.49 6.90
C GLY A 183 -0.13 -7.53 7.16
N LYS A 184 0.88 -7.61 6.28
CA LYS A 184 2.05 -8.47 6.46
C LYS A 184 2.83 -8.13 7.74
N MET A 185 3.00 -6.83 8.03
CA MET A 185 3.63 -6.40 9.28
C MET A 185 2.85 -6.87 10.50
N TRP A 186 1.52 -6.77 10.47
CA TRP A 186 0.67 -7.24 11.56
C TRP A 186 0.78 -8.74 11.79
N LEU A 187 0.69 -9.54 10.71
CA LEU A 187 0.80 -11.00 10.80
C LEU A 187 2.13 -11.49 11.36
N ASN A 188 3.20 -10.73 11.15
CA ASN A 188 4.55 -11.10 11.57
C ASN A 188 5.02 -10.33 12.83
N ASP A 189 4.15 -9.54 13.46
CA ASP A 189 4.50 -8.67 14.60
C ASP A 189 5.77 -7.83 14.30
N LEU A 190 5.85 -7.27 13.08
CA LEU A 190 7.02 -6.56 12.62
C LEU A 190 6.91 -5.07 12.98
N PRO A 191 7.77 -4.54 13.90
CA PRO A 191 7.76 -3.14 14.27
C PRO A 191 8.31 -2.26 13.14
N GLY A 192 7.69 -1.07 12.94
CA GLY A 192 8.03 -0.16 11.84
C GLY A 192 9.23 0.75 12.10
N GLU A 193 9.65 0.93 13.35
CA GLU A 193 10.58 1.98 13.79
C GLU A 193 11.91 2.01 13.03
N ASN A 194 12.43 0.86 12.64
CA ASN A 194 13.69 0.72 11.91
C ASN A 194 13.50 0.39 10.43
N LEU A 195 12.28 0.52 9.92
CA LEU A 195 11.96 0.21 8.54
C LEU A 195 11.97 1.46 7.67
N ILE A 196 12.08 1.19 6.38
CA ILE A 196 11.97 2.14 5.28
C ILE A 196 10.87 1.64 4.37
N PHE A 197 9.89 2.48 4.09
CA PHE A 197 8.86 2.19 3.10
C PHE A 197 9.28 2.73 1.73
N TYR A 198 9.18 1.91 0.71
CA TYR A 198 9.40 2.32 -0.67
C TYR A 198 8.12 2.18 -1.48
N THR A 199 7.90 3.10 -2.43
CA THR A 199 6.80 3.00 -3.40
C THR A 199 7.18 3.55 -4.77
N THR A 200 6.59 2.99 -5.84
CA THR A 200 6.64 3.58 -7.18
C THR A 200 5.60 4.69 -7.38
N GLY A 201 4.62 4.78 -6.47
CA GLY A 201 3.52 5.73 -6.53
C GLY A 201 3.85 7.10 -5.97
N ARG A 202 2.98 8.08 -6.21
CA ARG A 202 3.09 9.44 -5.66
C ARG A 202 2.99 9.43 -4.14
N LEU A 203 3.70 10.37 -3.49
CA LEU A 203 3.61 10.64 -2.05
C LEU A 203 2.49 11.66 -1.79
N THR A 204 1.33 11.15 -1.46
CA THR A 204 0.14 11.92 -1.07
C THR A 204 -0.06 11.86 0.44
N SER A 205 -0.91 12.74 0.98
CA SER A 205 -1.29 12.69 2.41
C SER A 205 -1.75 11.31 2.86
N GLU A 206 -2.51 10.60 2.02
CA GLU A 206 -3.02 9.26 2.34
C GLU A 206 -1.91 8.22 2.56
N ILE A 207 -0.89 8.22 1.69
CA ILE A 207 0.26 7.30 1.85
C ILE A 207 1.07 7.67 3.10
N ILE A 208 1.23 8.96 3.39
CA ILE A 208 1.91 9.42 4.61
C ILE A 208 1.16 8.95 5.86
N MET A 209 -0.17 9.05 5.89
CA MET A 209 -0.98 8.54 7.00
C MET A 209 -0.81 7.03 7.19
N LYS A 210 -0.81 6.24 6.09
CA LYS A 210 -0.59 4.80 6.16
C LYS A 210 0.79 4.46 6.72
N VAL A 211 1.84 5.10 6.21
CA VAL A 211 3.23 4.89 6.66
C VAL A 211 3.39 5.27 8.14
N LYS A 212 2.76 6.38 8.57
CA LYS A 212 2.71 6.75 10.00
C LYS A 212 2.06 5.68 10.87
N ARG A 213 0.91 5.11 10.42
CA ARG A 213 0.23 4.02 11.15
C ARG A 213 1.02 2.72 11.19
N MET A 214 1.84 2.49 10.18
CA MET A 214 2.80 1.37 10.16
C MET A 214 3.98 1.61 11.11
N GLY A 215 4.11 2.83 11.69
CA GLY A 215 5.23 3.20 12.56
C GLY A 215 6.54 3.44 11.81
N ILE A 216 6.49 3.67 10.49
CA ILE A 216 7.69 3.76 9.65
C ILE A 216 8.12 5.22 9.48
N PRO A 217 9.37 5.57 9.88
CA PRO A 217 9.83 6.96 9.88
C PRO A 217 10.36 7.47 8.53
N ILE A 218 10.66 6.59 7.58
CA ILE A 218 11.26 6.96 6.28
C ILE A 218 10.44 6.39 5.13
N ILE A 219 10.08 7.26 4.16
CA ILE A 219 9.45 6.85 2.91
C ILE A 219 10.26 7.32 1.71
N ILE A 220 10.46 6.42 0.75
CA ILE A 220 11.16 6.67 -0.52
C ILE A 220 10.19 6.44 -1.67
N SER A 221 10.14 7.38 -2.63
CA SER A 221 9.32 7.23 -3.83
C SER A 221 10.09 7.51 -5.11
N ARG A 222 9.76 6.75 -6.16
CA ARG A 222 10.20 7.04 -7.55
C ARG A 222 9.34 8.11 -8.24
N SER A 223 8.28 8.57 -7.58
CA SER A 223 7.34 9.54 -8.13
C SER A 223 7.38 10.86 -7.36
N GLY A 224 6.55 11.82 -7.77
CA GLY A 224 6.44 13.12 -7.14
C GLY A 224 5.69 13.12 -5.82
N VAL A 225 5.72 14.28 -5.18
CA VAL A 225 5.08 14.56 -3.89
C VAL A 225 3.98 15.60 -4.07
N THR A 226 2.96 15.58 -3.22
CA THR A 226 1.95 16.63 -3.14
C THR A 226 2.25 17.60 -2.00
N ASN A 227 1.80 18.86 -2.12
CA ASN A 227 1.98 19.84 -1.05
C ASN A 227 1.43 19.35 0.29
N MET A 228 0.19 18.85 0.29
CA MET A 228 -0.44 18.29 1.50
C MET A 228 0.34 17.11 2.07
N GLY A 229 0.95 16.27 1.21
CA GLY A 229 1.83 15.19 1.64
C GLY A 229 3.08 15.71 2.36
N ILE A 230 3.68 16.80 1.86
CA ILE A 230 4.86 17.43 2.48
C ILE A 230 4.51 18.00 3.86
N GLU A 231 3.43 18.77 3.95
CA GLU A 231 2.97 19.36 5.21
C GLU A 231 2.71 18.30 6.26
N LEU A 232 1.90 17.30 5.92
CA LEU A 232 1.57 16.21 6.83
C LEU A 232 2.80 15.40 7.27
N ALA A 233 3.74 15.14 6.36
CA ALA A 233 4.96 14.42 6.71
C ALA A 233 5.83 15.19 7.71
N LYS A 234 5.89 16.53 7.60
CA LYS A 234 6.58 17.38 8.59
C LYS A 234 5.91 17.29 9.95
N ASP A 235 4.58 17.40 9.99
CA ASP A 235 3.80 17.36 11.23
C ASP A 235 3.93 16.00 11.93
N LEU A 236 3.98 14.91 11.16
CA LEU A 236 4.06 13.54 11.68
C LEU A 236 5.51 13.00 11.84
N ASN A 237 6.52 13.83 11.58
CA ASN A 237 7.95 13.47 11.60
C ASN A 237 8.29 12.29 10.67
N VAL A 238 7.69 12.26 9.45
CA VAL A 238 8.01 11.28 8.41
C VAL A 238 9.04 11.89 7.45
N THR A 239 10.22 11.27 7.34
CA THR A 239 11.23 11.67 6.37
C THR A 239 10.83 11.20 4.96
N MET A 240 10.60 12.15 4.05
CA MET A 240 10.25 11.86 2.65
C MET A 240 11.43 12.04 1.71
N LEU A 241 11.64 11.05 0.85
CA LEU A 241 12.64 11.09 -0.22
C LEU A 241 11.96 10.84 -1.57
N SER A 242 11.91 11.86 -2.42
CA SER A 242 11.40 11.76 -3.79
C SER A 242 12.55 11.69 -4.76
N LEU A 243 12.70 10.57 -5.46
CA LEU A 243 13.85 10.33 -6.35
C LEU A 243 13.82 11.18 -7.60
N ILE A 244 12.64 11.58 -8.09
CA ILE A 244 12.54 12.51 -9.24
C ILE A 244 13.09 13.90 -8.92
N HIS A 245 13.15 14.28 -7.62
CA HIS A 245 13.75 15.54 -7.17
C HIS A 245 15.20 15.41 -6.76
N ILE A 246 15.68 14.17 -6.52
CA ILE A 246 17.07 13.89 -6.10
C ILE A 246 17.94 13.51 -7.29
N SER A 247 17.40 12.84 -8.30
CA SER A 247 18.17 12.18 -9.36
C SER A 247 18.33 12.98 -10.65
N GLU A 248 18.02 14.27 -10.69
CA GLU A 248 18.15 15.09 -11.89
C GLU A 248 19.08 16.32 -11.78
N PRO A 249 20.41 16.16 -11.52
CA PRO A 249 21.34 17.21 -11.90
C PRO A 249 21.69 17.19 -13.38
N THR A 250 21.36 16.14 -14.14
CA THR A 250 21.83 15.92 -15.51
C THR A 250 20.87 16.34 -16.61
N ARG A 251 19.60 16.61 -16.33
CA ARG A 251 18.66 17.09 -17.36
C ARG A 251 18.68 18.60 -17.61
N LEU A 252 19.32 19.40 -16.75
CA LEU A 252 19.44 20.84 -16.93
C LEU A 252 20.69 21.32 -17.68
N SER A 253 21.57 20.41 -18.08
CA SER A 253 22.78 20.74 -18.84
C SER A 253 22.67 20.50 -20.36
N GLY A 254 21.45 20.41 -20.88
CA GLY A 254 21.18 20.12 -22.30
C GLY A 254 20.14 21.08 -22.94
N ILE A 255 20.15 22.36 -22.58
CA ILE A 255 19.50 23.42 -23.35
C ILE A 255 20.56 24.43 -23.78
#